data_ca0784080ca78a671815a916dd8006c9
#
_entry.id   ca0784080ca78a671815a916dd8006c9
#
_cell.length_a   1.000
_cell.length_b   1.000
_cell.length_c   1.000
_cell.angle_alpha   90.00
_cell.angle_beta   90.00
_cell.angle_gamma   90.00
#
_symmetry.space_group_name_H-M   'P 1'
#
loop_
_entity.id
_entity.type
_entity.pdbx_description
1 polymer ?
#
loop_
_entity_poly.entity_id
_entity_poly.type
_entity_poly.pdbx_seq_one_letter_code
_entity_poly.pdbx_strand_id
1 'polypeptide(L)'
;MALQELHSNGTIHWPGDARIAVFLSFDFQGGEDVRPDKNGRMNHEEYTQAEYGPNTGIYRILRILTAHEVKATFLTCGGIAERYPEAVAAIVAKGHEVAGHGYHHEVARDLSKDEERDVIKRTSEMILNRAQKRPFGWRSCTQSPNSLELLLDQGYLWNSNSFSHDLPFVWQSGKKKLVELPRQPFGDGRTYGHRDSGNPNDTLVVWKGMFDQFYEESSIAPTFCPFQFHPYISSRPGRAKILSDLIGYMKSHKGVWFATGSEIAHWWLEKEFSVETGRQRVTKVA
;
A
#
# COMPACT_ATOMS: atom_id res chain seq x y z
N MET A 1 -21.26 15.28 2.53
CA MET A 1 -21.49 14.16 3.46
C MET A 1 -20.44 14.30 4.56
N ALA A 2 -20.79 14.20 5.85
CA ALA A 2 -19.79 14.30 6.91
C ALA A 2 -19.05 12.97 7.04
N LEU A 3 -17.73 12.99 6.90
CA LEU A 3 -16.85 11.87 7.20
C LEU A 3 -16.59 11.79 8.71
N GLN A 4 -16.59 10.60 9.24
CA GLN A 4 -16.28 10.32 10.65
C GLN A 4 -15.14 9.32 10.70
N GLU A 5 -14.17 9.58 11.56
CA GLU A 5 -13.07 8.68 11.90
C GLU A 5 -13.43 7.89 13.14
N LEU A 6 -13.38 6.57 13.04
CA LEU A 6 -13.71 5.66 14.14
C LEU A 6 -12.46 4.88 14.56
N HIS A 7 -12.15 4.92 15.84
CA HIS A 7 -11.05 4.17 16.44
C HIS A 7 -11.60 3.01 17.26
N SER A 8 -10.93 1.88 17.18
CA SER A 8 -11.23 0.73 18.03
C SER A 8 -10.72 1.00 19.47
N ASN A 9 -11.58 0.80 20.45
CA ASN A 9 -11.21 0.78 21.86
C ASN A 9 -11.12 -0.65 22.43
N GLY A 10 -11.22 -1.66 21.56
CA GLY A 10 -11.21 -3.06 21.96
C GLY A 10 -9.83 -3.69 21.85
N THR A 11 -9.64 -4.80 22.51
CA THR A 11 -8.45 -5.64 22.34
C THR A 11 -8.56 -6.33 20.98
N ILE A 12 -7.84 -5.82 19.98
CA ILE A 12 -7.76 -6.44 18.66
C ILE A 12 -6.76 -7.60 18.77
N HIS A 13 -7.13 -8.73 18.19
CA HIS A 13 -6.24 -9.88 18.02
C HIS A 13 -6.16 -10.19 16.53
N TRP A 14 -4.96 -10.29 15.98
CA TRP A 14 -4.76 -10.74 14.61
C TRP A 14 -5.07 -12.24 14.47
N PRO A 15 -5.35 -12.76 13.24
CA PRO A 15 -5.68 -14.17 13.05
C PRO A 15 -4.55 -15.11 13.48
N GLY A 16 -4.90 -16.30 13.98
CA GLY A 16 -3.94 -17.34 14.35
C GLY A 16 -2.99 -16.96 15.48
N ASP A 17 -3.47 -16.17 16.44
CA ASP A 17 -2.69 -15.66 17.58
C ASP A 17 -1.47 -14.82 17.18
N ALA A 18 -1.53 -14.21 15.99
CA ALA A 18 -0.49 -13.29 15.55
C ALA A 18 -0.49 -12.03 16.43
N ARG A 19 0.71 -11.58 16.76
CA ARG A 19 0.95 -10.40 17.59
C ARG A 19 1.09 -9.13 16.76
N ILE A 20 1.61 -9.29 15.53
CA ILE A 20 1.89 -8.21 14.60
C ILE A 20 1.42 -8.58 13.19
N ALA A 21 0.69 -7.66 12.54
CA ALA A 21 0.39 -7.75 11.13
C ALA A 21 1.43 -6.99 10.32
N VAL A 22 2.07 -7.63 9.35
CA VAL A 22 3.02 -7.01 8.44
C VAL A 22 2.35 -6.80 7.08
N PHE A 23 2.30 -5.55 6.63
CA PHE A 23 1.75 -5.15 5.35
C PHE A 23 2.87 -4.75 4.39
N LEU A 24 3.20 -5.65 3.45
CA LEU A 24 4.16 -5.36 2.38
C LEU A 24 3.40 -4.78 1.19
N SER A 25 3.62 -3.50 0.89
CA SER A 25 2.98 -2.82 -0.23
C SER A 25 4.01 -2.33 -1.26
N PHE A 26 3.69 -2.50 -2.54
CA PHE A 26 4.53 -2.11 -3.66
C PHE A 26 3.77 -1.12 -4.55
N ASP A 27 4.23 0.13 -4.61
CA ASP A 27 3.66 1.14 -5.50
C ASP A 27 4.20 0.91 -6.92
N PHE A 28 3.34 0.36 -7.77
CA PHE A 28 3.68 -0.13 -9.12
C PHE A 28 3.22 0.86 -10.17
N GLN A 29 3.98 1.95 -10.30
CA GLN A 29 3.71 3.06 -11.22
C GLN A 29 4.60 3.06 -12.47
N GLY A 30 5.78 2.37 -12.46
CA GLY A 30 6.73 2.42 -13.59
C GLY A 30 7.05 3.87 -13.97
N GLY A 31 6.98 4.20 -15.25
CA GLY A 31 7.22 5.56 -15.76
C GLY A 31 6.04 6.50 -15.67
N GLU A 32 4.92 6.11 -15.02
CA GLU A 32 3.71 6.95 -14.92
C GLU A 32 3.91 8.18 -14.02
N ASP A 33 4.93 8.21 -13.17
CA ASP A 33 5.27 9.35 -12.31
C ASP A 33 6.30 10.30 -12.93
N VAL A 34 6.93 9.92 -14.06
CA VAL A 34 7.89 10.76 -14.76
C VAL A 34 7.14 11.79 -15.61
N ARG A 35 7.38 13.06 -15.32
CA ARG A 35 6.70 14.17 -15.99
C ARG A 35 7.64 14.91 -16.93
N PRO A 36 7.15 15.41 -18.07
CA PRO A 36 7.91 16.35 -18.88
C PRO A 36 8.29 17.59 -18.09
N ASP A 37 9.43 18.17 -18.38
CA ASP A 37 9.84 19.47 -17.88
C ASP A 37 8.91 20.61 -18.41
N LYS A 38 9.17 21.84 -17.97
CA LYS A 38 8.42 23.03 -18.41
C LYS A 38 8.44 23.30 -19.93
N ASN A 39 9.38 22.66 -20.67
CA ASN A 39 9.50 22.75 -22.13
C ASN A 39 8.90 21.52 -22.83
N GLY A 40 8.20 20.65 -22.10
CA GLY A 40 7.61 19.41 -22.63
C GLY A 40 8.62 18.29 -22.90
N ARG A 41 9.86 18.38 -22.38
CA ARG A 41 10.90 17.38 -22.59
C ARG A 41 10.87 16.33 -21.50
N MET A 42 10.78 15.06 -21.91
CA MET A 42 10.86 13.93 -20.99
C MET A 42 12.32 13.68 -20.58
N ASN A 43 12.57 13.49 -19.29
CA ASN A 43 13.83 12.95 -18.81
C ASN A 43 13.87 11.45 -19.13
N HIS A 44 14.56 11.11 -20.21
CA HIS A 44 14.60 9.74 -20.71
C HIS A 44 15.35 8.78 -19.76
N GLU A 45 16.37 9.26 -19.07
CA GLU A 45 17.09 8.46 -18.07
C GLU A 45 16.18 8.10 -16.90
N GLU A 46 15.48 9.08 -16.34
CA GLU A 46 14.53 8.86 -15.27
C GLU A 46 13.39 7.92 -15.69
N TYR A 47 12.86 8.12 -16.91
CA TYR A 47 11.83 7.23 -17.46
C TYR A 47 12.32 5.78 -17.58
N THR A 48 13.53 5.56 -18.13
CA THR A 48 14.09 4.21 -18.24
C THR A 48 14.42 3.57 -16.90
N GLN A 49 14.79 4.37 -15.89
CA GLN A 49 14.96 3.88 -14.53
C GLN A 49 13.63 3.39 -13.95
N ALA A 50 12.54 4.12 -14.14
CA ALA A 50 11.22 3.76 -13.65
C ALA A 50 10.67 2.52 -14.38
N GLU A 51 10.89 2.41 -15.71
CA GLU A 51 10.49 1.26 -16.53
C GLU A 51 11.26 -0.04 -16.19
N TYR A 52 12.32 0.03 -15.40
CA TYR A 52 12.95 -1.15 -14.83
C TYR A 52 11.98 -1.94 -13.95
N GLY A 53 11.05 -1.25 -13.29
CA GLY A 53 10.01 -1.86 -12.44
C GLY A 53 9.20 -2.92 -13.20
N PRO A 54 8.43 -2.55 -14.23
CA PRO A 54 7.61 -3.49 -14.99
C PRO A 54 8.41 -4.48 -15.82
N ASN A 55 9.55 -4.07 -16.38
CA ASN A 55 10.34 -4.93 -17.28
C ASN A 55 11.13 -6.03 -16.55
N THR A 56 11.65 -5.74 -15.36
CA THR A 56 12.58 -6.64 -14.64
C THR A 56 12.23 -6.77 -13.15
N GLY A 57 11.95 -5.63 -12.53
CA GLY A 57 11.85 -5.51 -11.08
C GLY A 57 10.75 -6.34 -10.48
N ILE A 58 9.57 -6.29 -11.07
CA ILE A 58 8.39 -7.03 -10.61
C ILE A 58 8.66 -8.53 -10.50
N TYR A 59 9.31 -9.13 -11.50
CA TYR A 59 9.58 -10.56 -11.52
C TYR A 59 10.61 -10.97 -10.46
N ARG A 60 11.57 -10.08 -10.14
CA ARG A 60 12.52 -10.33 -9.05
C ARG A 60 11.83 -10.28 -7.69
N ILE A 61 10.94 -9.29 -7.46
CA ILE A 61 10.14 -9.20 -6.24
C ILE A 61 9.25 -10.44 -6.08
N LEU A 62 8.55 -10.85 -7.12
CA LEU A 62 7.70 -12.04 -7.08
C LEU A 62 8.48 -13.31 -6.72
N ARG A 63 9.74 -13.47 -7.21
CA ARG A 63 10.60 -14.58 -6.79
C ARG A 63 10.98 -14.50 -5.31
N ILE A 64 11.30 -13.32 -4.79
CA ILE A 64 11.61 -13.11 -3.37
C ILE A 64 10.40 -13.48 -2.51
N LEU A 65 9.23 -12.91 -2.82
CA LEU A 65 7.99 -13.17 -2.08
C LEU A 65 7.62 -14.68 -2.10
N THR A 66 7.78 -15.32 -3.27
CA THR A 66 7.57 -16.77 -3.41
C THR A 66 8.57 -17.57 -2.56
N ALA A 67 9.85 -17.22 -2.58
CA ALA A 67 10.89 -17.92 -1.80
C ALA A 67 10.66 -17.80 -0.28
N HIS A 68 10.06 -16.70 0.16
CA HIS A 68 9.70 -16.50 1.56
C HIS A 68 8.26 -16.93 1.87
N GLU A 69 7.46 -17.37 0.90
CA GLU A 69 6.05 -17.78 1.07
C GLU A 69 5.18 -16.69 1.73
N VAL A 70 5.41 -15.43 1.39
CA VAL A 70 4.66 -14.29 1.93
C VAL A 70 3.79 -13.64 0.88
N LYS A 71 2.65 -13.07 1.32
CA LYS A 71 1.75 -12.29 0.49
C LYS A 71 2.12 -10.80 0.55
N ALA A 72 1.74 -10.08 -0.50
CA ALA A 72 1.93 -8.64 -0.62
C ALA A 72 0.80 -8.02 -1.45
N THR A 73 0.70 -6.69 -1.40
CA THR A 73 -0.22 -5.90 -2.21
C THR A 73 0.54 -5.00 -3.18
N PHE A 74 0.12 -4.99 -4.43
CA PHE A 74 0.67 -4.16 -5.49
C PHE A 74 -0.32 -3.06 -5.85
N LEU A 75 0.01 -1.83 -5.46
CA LEU A 75 -0.73 -0.60 -5.77
C LEU A 75 -0.37 -0.20 -7.21
N THR A 76 -1.24 -0.54 -8.16
CA THR A 76 -0.93 -0.54 -9.58
C THR A 76 -1.63 0.61 -10.29
N CYS A 77 -0.88 1.42 -11.06
CA CYS A 77 -1.45 2.42 -11.95
C CYS A 77 -2.21 1.76 -13.11
N GLY A 78 -3.31 2.38 -13.55
CA GLY A 78 -4.07 1.91 -14.70
C GLY A 78 -3.23 1.83 -15.96
N GLY A 79 -2.39 2.83 -16.24
CA GLY A 79 -1.48 2.86 -17.37
C GLY A 79 -0.44 1.73 -17.35
N ILE A 80 0.01 1.31 -16.16
CA ILE A 80 0.89 0.13 -16.01
C ILE A 80 0.10 -1.15 -16.31
N ALA A 81 -1.12 -1.28 -15.78
CA ALA A 81 -1.95 -2.45 -16.09
C ALA A 81 -2.28 -2.55 -17.58
N GLU A 82 -2.44 -1.44 -18.27
CA GLU A 82 -2.66 -1.38 -19.71
C GLU A 82 -1.43 -1.82 -20.52
N ARG A 83 -0.25 -1.26 -20.19
CA ARG A 83 0.99 -1.49 -20.96
C ARG A 83 1.70 -2.81 -20.63
N TYR A 84 1.50 -3.34 -19.39
CA TYR A 84 2.18 -4.54 -18.88
C TYR A 84 1.19 -5.55 -18.29
N PRO A 85 0.21 -6.02 -19.08
CA PRO A 85 -0.82 -6.94 -18.58
C PRO A 85 -0.24 -8.26 -18.06
N GLU A 86 0.88 -8.73 -18.62
CA GLU A 86 1.58 -9.94 -18.17
C GLU A 86 2.18 -9.78 -16.77
N ALA A 87 2.63 -8.58 -16.40
CA ALA A 87 3.13 -8.31 -15.05
C ALA A 87 1.99 -8.37 -14.02
N VAL A 88 0.83 -7.80 -14.35
CA VAL A 88 -0.38 -7.88 -13.51
C VAL A 88 -0.85 -9.32 -13.38
N ALA A 89 -0.89 -10.08 -14.48
CA ALA A 89 -1.26 -11.50 -14.47
C ALA A 89 -0.28 -12.33 -13.60
N ALA A 90 1.02 -12.03 -13.64
CA ALA A 90 2.03 -12.70 -12.82
C ALA A 90 1.83 -12.41 -11.30
N ILE A 91 1.47 -11.18 -10.93
CA ILE A 91 1.13 -10.80 -9.55
C ILE A 91 -0.04 -11.65 -9.04
N VAL A 92 -1.13 -11.68 -9.82
CA VAL A 92 -2.35 -12.43 -9.46
C VAL A 92 -2.11 -13.93 -9.41
N ALA A 93 -1.38 -14.49 -10.39
CA ALA A 93 -1.06 -15.93 -10.45
C ALA A 93 -0.24 -16.42 -9.24
N LYS A 94 0.53 -15.52 -8.61
CA LYS A 94 1.26 -15.82 -7.36
C LYS A 94 0.43 -15.56 -6.09
N GLY A 95 -0.85 -15.20 -6.24
CA GLY A 95 -1.79 -15.01 -5.14
C GLY A 95 -1.56 -13.73 -4.35
N HIS A 96 -0.93 -12.71 -4.94
CA HIS A 96 -0.82 -11.38 -4.38
C HIS A 96 -2.06 -10.53 -4.73
N GLU A 97 -2.26 -9.46 -3.98
CA GLU A 97 -3.32 -8.49 -4.24
C GLU A 97 -2.88 -7.43 -5.23
N VAL A 98 -3.79 -7.02 -6.13
CA VAL A 98 -3.66 -5.83 -6.97
C VAL A 98 -4.67 -4.79 -6.49
N ALA A 99 -4.18 -3.59 -6.16
CA ALA A 99 -4.96 -2.43 -5.71
C ALA A 99 -4.71 -1.24 -6.65
N GLY A 100 -5.53 -0.19 -6.56
CA GLY A 100 -5.44 0.97 -7.43
C GLY A 100 -4.44 2.03 -6.96
N HIS A 101 -3.81 2.74 -7.92
CA HIS A 101 -2.80 3.77 -7.65
C HIS A 101 -2.86 4.97 -8.62
N GLY A 102 -4.06 5.40 -9.00
CA GLY A 102 -4.25 6.34 -10.11
C GLY A 102 -4.15 5.66 -11.46
N TYR A 103 -4.47 6.39 -12.54
CA TYR A 103 -4.28 5.87 -13.88
C TYR A 103 -2.87 6.17 -14.40
N HIS A 104 -2.47 7.44 -14.33
CA HIS A 104 -1.14 7.94 -14.68
C HIS A 104 -0.42 8.55 -13.46
N HIS A 105 -0.64 7.99 -12.26
CA HIS A 105 -0.08 8.48 -11.01
C HIS A 105 -0.39 9.96 -10.78
N GLU A 106 -1.66 10.35 -10.99
CA GLU A 106 -2.11 11.73 -10.90
C GLU A 106 -1.94 12.30 -9.49
N VAL A 107 -1.67 13.60 -9.44
CA VAL A 107 -1.67 14.39 -8.20
C VAL A 107 -3.11 14.77 -7.90
N ALA A 108 -3.84 13.94 -7.13
CA ALA A 108 -5.29 14.05 -6.95
C ALA A 108 -5.73 15.41 -6.39
N ARG A 109 -4.90 16.08 -5.58
CA ARG A 109 -5.21 17.43 -5.06
C ARG A 109 -5.34 18.51 -6.15
N ASP A 110 -4.80 18.25 -7.34
CA ASP A 110 -4.81 19.18 -8.47
C ASP A 110 -5.99 18.90 -9.43
N LEU A 111 -6.79 17.85 -9.15
CA LEU A 111 -7.94 17.44 -9.94
C LEU A 111 -9.24 18.01 -9.36
N SER A 112 -10.19 18.30 -10.24
CA SER A 112 -11.58 18.48 -9.84
C SER A 112 -12.17 17.17 -9.33
N LYS A 113 -13.28 17.23 -8.59
CA LYS A 113 -13.96 16.04 -8.05
C LYS A 113 -14.38 15.07 -9.15
N ASP A 114 -14.82 15.58 -10.31
CA ASP A 114 -15.25 14.72 -11.42
C ASP A 114 -14.07 14.06 -12.13
N GLU A 115 -12.97 14.79 -12.34
CA GLU A 115 -11.74 14.22 -12.90
C GLU A 115 -11.17 13.12 -11.98
N GLU A 116 -11.12 13.35 -10.67
CA GLU A 116 -10.65 12.33 -9.72
C GLU A 116 -11.57 11.11 -9.72
N ARG A 117 -12.89 11.30 -9.78
CA ARG A 117 -13.85 10.20 -9.91
C ARG A 117 -13.58 9.35 -11.16
N ASP A 118 -13.32 10.00 -12.28
CA ASP A 118 -13.05 9.33 -13.55
C ASP A 118 -11.70 8.57 -13.52
N VAL A 119 -10.68 9.15 -12.90
CA VAL A 119 -9.38 8.47 -12.68
C VAL A 119 -9.56 7.20 -11.86
N ILE A 120 -10.28 7.27 -10.73
CA ILE A 120 -10.53 6.09 -9.87
C ILE A 120 -11.32 5.02 -10.64
N LYS A 121 -12.36 5.41 -11.38
CA LYS A 121 -13.19 4.51 -12.18
C LYS A 121 -12.40 3.82 -13.29
N ARG A 122 -11.68 4.59 -14.11
CA ARG A 122 -10.87 4.05 -15.22
C ARG A 122 -9.78 3.10 -14.72
N THR A 123 -9.13 3.45 -13.61
CA THR A 123 -8.13 2.58 -12.97
C THR A 123 -8.75 1.26 -12.52
N SER A 124 -9.93 1.30 -11.89
CA SER A 124 -10.65 0.11 -11.44
C SER A 124 -11.04 -0.79 -12.60
N GLU A 125 -11.56 -0.22 -13.69
CA GLU A 125 -11.95 -0.95 -14.89
C GLU A 125 -10.75 -1.61 -15.57
N MET A 126 -9.62 -0.88 -15.68
CA MET A 126 -8.41 -1.42 -16.27
C MET A 126 -7.84 -2.58 -15.45
N ILE A 127 -7.74 -2.43 -14.13
CA ILE A 127 -7.28 -3.49 -13.25
C ILE A 127 -8.22 -4.70 -13.31
N LEU A 128 -9.55 -4.49 -13.28
CA LEU A 128 -10.52 -5.57 -13.42
C LEU A 128 -10.31 -6.35 -14.72
N ASN A 129 -10.08 -5.64 -15.83
CA ASN A 129 -9.85 -6.27 -17.13
C ASN A 129 -8.56 -7.11 -17.18
N ARG A 130 -7.50 -6.69 -16.47
CA ARG A 130 -6.18 -7.35 -16.50
C ARG A 130 -5.99 -8.40 -15.40
N ALA A 131 -6.45 -8.09 -14.19
CA ALA A 131 -6.35 -8.97 -13.02
C ALA A 131 -7.51 -9.96 -12.90
N GLN A 132 -8.61 -9.80 -13.69
CA GLN A 132 -9.87 -10.54 -13.57
C GLN A 132 -10.48 -10.46 -12.17
N LYS A 133 -10.08 -9.43 -11.41
CA LYS A 133 -10.57 -9.11 -10.07
C LYS A 133 -10.64 -7.60 -9.92
N ARG A 134 -11.73 -7.12 -9.32
CA ARG A 134 -11.86 -5.72 -8.97
C ARG A 134 -10.85 -5.36 -7.88
N PRO A 135 -10.17 -4.20 -7.95
CA PRO A 135 -9.37 -3.69 -6.83
C PRO A 135 -10.30 -3.24 -5.69
N PHE A 136 -9.99 -3.66 -4.47
CA PHE A 136 -10.69 -3.23 -3.26
C PHE A 136 -9.88 -2.22 -2.44
N GLY A 137 -8.62 -2.03 -2.75
CA GLY A 137 -7.73 -1.10 -2.09
C GLY A 137 -7.26 0.03 -2.99
N TRP A 138 -6.91 1.14 -2.35
CA TRP A 138 -6.43 2.34 -3.03
C TRP A 138 -5.29 3.01 -2.27
N ARG A 139 -4.35 3.57 -3.03
CA ARG A 139 -3.38 4.58 -2.57
C ARG A 139 -3.21 5.61 -3.66
N SER A 140 -3.38 6.87 -3.33
CA SER A 140 -3.10 7.97 -4.26
C SER A 140 -1.64 8.44 -4.13
N CYS A 141 -1.11 9.03 -5.18
CA CYS A 141 0.12 9.83 -5.09
C CYS A 141 -0.04 10.93 -4.03
N THR A 142 -1.14 11.68 -4.12
CA THR A 142 -1.61 12.61 -3.08
C THR A 142 -3.12 12.44 -2.93
N GLN A 143 -3.66 12.77 -1.78
CA GLN A 143 -5.12 12.86 -1.60
C GLN A 143 -5.62 14.26 -1.86
N SER A 144 -6.84 14.36 -2.39
CA SER A 144 -7.67 15.56 -2.40
C SER A 144 -8.66 15.53 -1.22
N PRO A 145 -9.35 16.64 -0.93
CA PRO A 145 -10.46 16.64 0.02
C PRO A 145 -11.63 15.71 -0.37
N ASN A 146 -11.72 15.31 -1.65
CA ASN A 146 -12.79 14.47 -2.19
C ASN A 146 -12.45 12.97 -2.17
N SER A 147 -11.17 12.60 -2.07
CA SER A 147 -10.68 11.23 -2.29
C SER A 147 -11.42 10.19 -1.45
N LEU A 148 -11.59 10.42 -0.16
CA LEU A 148 -12.23 9.44 0.74
C LEU A 148 -13.70 9.25 0.40
N GLU A 149 -14.43 10.33 0.11
CA GLU A 149 -15.84 10.25 -0.31
C GLU A 149 -15.98 9.47 -1.62
N LEU A 150 -15.13 9.76 -2.61
CA LEU A 150 -15.14 9.09 -3.91
C LEU A 150 -14.82 7.60 -3.80
N LEU A 151 -13.87 7.22 -2.95
CA LEU A 151 -13.54 5.82 -2.69
C LEU A 151 -14.70 5.08 -2.01
N LEU A 152 -15.34 5.70 -1.00
CA LEU A 152 -16.54 5.17 -0.36
C LEU A 152 -17.70 5.00 -1.35
N ASP A 153 -17.90 5.98 -2.24
CA ASP A 153 -18.97 5.94 -3.25
C ASP A 153 -18.74 4.87 -4.30
N GLN A 154 -17.50 4.64 -4.67
CA GLN A 154 -17.12 3.59 -5.61
C GLN A 154 -16.95 2.20 -4.94
N GLY A 155 -17.19 2.08 -3.63
CA GLY A 155 -17.21 0.81 -2.90
C GLY A 155 -15.83 0.20 -2.70
N TYR A 156 -14.82 1.01 -2.49
CA TYR A 156 -13.51 0.54 -2.01
C TYR A 156 -13.62 0.08 -0.56
N LEU A 157 -12.81 -0.92 -0.22
CA LEU A 157 -12.77 -1.52 1.12
C LEU A 157 -11.74 -0.82 2.01
N TRP A 158 -10.59 -0.45 1.44
CA TRP A 158 -9.50 0.16 2.17
C TRP A 158 -8.75 1.22 1.36
N ASN A 159 -8.13 2.15 2.10
CA ASN A 159 -7.23 3.18 1.63
C ASN A 159 -5.92 3.13 2.43
N SER A 160 -4.83 3.64 1.88
CA SER A 160 -3.54 3.68 2.57
C SER A 160 -2.79 4.96 2.24
N ASN A 161 -3.29 6.09 2.76
CA ASN A 161 -2.68 7.40 2.54
C ASN A 161 -2.32 8.14 3.84
N SER A 162 -2.94 7.80 4.97
CA SER A 162 -2.72 8.48 6.25
C SER A 162 -1.38 8.11 6.89
N PHE A 163 -0.81 9.07 7.62
CA PHE A 163 0.36 8.92 8.50
C PHE A 163 0.02 9.24 9.96
N SER A 164 -1.26 9.30 10.31
CA SER A 164 -1.70 9.83 11.60
C SER A 164 -1.75 8.80 12.72
N HIS A 165 -1.71 7.51 12.40
CA HIS A 165 -1.89 6.41 13.35
C HIS A 165 -0.95 5.24 13.05
N ASP A 166 -0.72 4.40 14.06
CA ASP A 166 0.05 3.16 13.91
C ASP A 166 -0.85 1.94 13.67
N LEU A 167 -2.13 2.01 14.05
CA LEU A 167 -3.11 0.96 13.80
C LEU A 167 -4.09 1.37 12.70
N PRO A 168 -4.68 0.41 11.96
CA PRO A 168 -5.78 0.70 11.08
C PRO A 168 -6.95 1.36 11.81
N PHE A 169 -7.73 2.17 11.09
CA PHE A 169 -8.93 2.81 11.59
C PHE A 169 -9.97 2.94 10.47
N VAL A 170 -11.18 3.41 10.78
CA VAL A 170 -12.29 3.40 9.83
C VAL A 170 -12.79 4.80 9.55
N TRP A 171 -12.83 5.16 8.27
CA TRP A 171 -13.63 6.27 7.77
C TRP A 171 -15.06 5.81 7.54
N GLN A 172 -16.04 6.52 8.10
CA GLN A 172 -17.44 6.18 7.93
C GLN A 172 -18.26 7.33 7.39
N SER A 173 -19.17 7.03 6.46
CA SER A 173 -20.18 7.95 5.95
C SER A 173 -21.51 7.22 5.78
N GLY A 174 -22.45 7.49 6.67
CA GLY A 174 -23.68 6.71 6.76
C GLY A 174 -23.40 5.23 7.06
N LYS A 175 -23.82 4.34 6.16
CA LYS A 175 -23.55 2.89 6.27
C LYS A 175 -22.27 2.44 5.57
N LYS A 176 -21.65 3.32 4.79
CA LYS A 176 -20.43 3.01 4.04
C LYS A 176 -19.21 3.15 4.95
N LYS A 177 -18.29 2.20 4.86
CA LYS A 177 -17.06 2.13 5.65
C LYS A 177 -15.86 1.92 4.74
N LEU A 178 -14.74 2.56 5.08
CA LEU A 178 -13.45 2.45 4.40
C LEU A 178 -12.37 2.33 5.47
N VAL A 179 -11.63 1.24 5.44
CA VAL A 179 -10.51 1.04 6.38
C VAL A 179 -9.32 1.85 5.90
N GLU A 180 -8.76 2.67 6.76
CA GLU A 180 -7.45 3.27 6.53
C GLU A 180 -6.36 2.34 7.05
N LEU A 181 -5.43 1.99 6.19
CA LEU A 181 -4.19 1.28 6.52
C LEU A 181 -3.06 2.30 6.58
N PRO A 182 -2.69 2.80 7.77
CA PRO A 182 -1.71 3.87 7.91
C PRO A 182 -0.35 3.49 7.34
N ARG A 183 0.43 4.51 6.99
CA ARG A 183 1.80 4.36 6.49
C ARG A 183 2.81 4.93 7.48
N GLN A 184 4.04 4.44 7.39
CA GLN A 184 5.18 5.05 8.04
C GLN A 184 6.04 5.83 7.01
N PRO A 185 6.70 6.93 7.40
CA PRO A 185 7.46 7.78 6.48
C PRO A 185 8.81 7.18 6.03
N PHE A 186 9.01 5.88 6.22
CA PHE A 186 10.27 5.17 5.98
C PHE A 186 10.22 4.25 4.74
N GLY A 187 9.38 4.58 3.75
CA GLY A 187 9.36 3.86 2.46
C GLY A 187 10.69 3.99 1.70
N ASP A 188 10.94 3.07 0.78
CA ASP A 188 12.20 2.97 0.03
C ASP A 188 12.54 4.25 -0.78
N GLY A 189 11.53 4.94 -1.34
CA GLY A 189 11.71 6.20 -2.04
C GLY A 189 12.31 7.32 -1.18
N ARG A 190 12.05 7.30 0.14
CA ARG A 190 12.64 8.25 1.08
C ARG A 190 13.96 7.76 1.66
N THR A 191 14.04 6.47 1.99
CA THR A 191 15.19 5.87 2.67
C THR A 191 16.38 5.74 1.74
N TYR A 192 16.18 5.35 0.48
CA TYR A 192 17.25 5.34 -0.53
C TYR A 192 17.43 6.70 -1.22
N GLY A 193 16.44 7.60 -1.10
CA GLY A 193 16.37 8.81 -1.90
C GLY A 193 16.04 8.54 -3.38
N HIS A 194 15.47 9.54 -4.04
CA HIS A 194 15.16 9.44 -5.48
C HIS A 194 16.43 9.37 -6.37
N ARG A 195 17.60 9.66 -5.81
CA ARG A 195 18.89 9.75 -6.53
C ARG A 195 19.97 8.79 -6.02
N ASP A 196 19.57 7.64 -5.49
CA ASP A 196 20.48 6.55 -5.14
C ASP A 196 21.61 6.86 -4.13
N SER A 197 21.44 7.89 -3.29
CA SER A 197 22.47 8.35 -2.35
C SER A 197 22.49 7.63 -1.00
N GLY A 198 21.49 6.78 -0.71
CA GLY A 198 21.40 6.06 0.56
C GLY A 198 22.22 4.77 0.59
N ASN A 199 22.90 4.53 1.72
CA ASN A 199 23.54 3.24 1.96
C ASN A 199 22.48 2.16 2.19
N PRO A 200 22.43 1.10 1.40
CA PRO A 200 21.46 0.01 1.57
C PRO A 200 21.47 -0.63 2.96
N ASN A 201 22.64 -0.74 3.59
CA ASN A 201 22.76 -1.31 4.92
C ASN A 201 22.10 -0.47 6.00
N ASP A 202 22.23 0.87 5.91
CA ASP A 202 21.56 1.79 6.84
C ASP A 202 20.03 1.69 6.70
N THR A 203 19.54 1.48 5.49
CA THR A 203 18.12 1.21 5.22
C THR A 203 17.64 -0.04 5.93
N LEU A 204 18.39 -1.14 5.87
CA LEU A 204 18.03 -2.38 6.57
C LEU A 204 17.99 -2.17 8.09
N VAL A 205 18.93 -1.40 8.64
CA VAL A 205 18.96 -1.05 10.08
C VAL A 205 17.70 -0.28 10.47
N VAL A 206 17.31 0.74 9.70
CA VAL A 206 16.10 1.54 9.96
C VAL A 206 14.84 0.67 9.88
N TRP A 207 14.71 -0.18 8.85
CA TRP A 207 13.52 -1.02 8.69
C TRP A 207 13.42 -2.13 9.74
N LYS A 208 14.56 -2.73 10.14
CA LYS A 208 14.58 -3.65 11.27
C LYS A 208 14.20 -2.96 12.57
N GLY A 209 14.79 -1.79 12.86
CA GLY A 209 14.47 -1.03 14.06
C GLY A 209 12.98 -0.64 14.14
N MET A 210 12.35 -0.29 13.00
CA MET A 210 10.91 -0.04 12.95
C MET A 210 10.11 -1.31 13.28
N PHE A 211 10.48 -2.46 12.70
CA PHE A 211 9.83 -3.72 12.99
C PHE A 211 10.05 -4.14 14.44
N ASP A 212 11.26 -4.03 14.97
CA ASP A 212 11.62 -4.41 16.34
C ASP A 212 10.79 -3.62 17.36
N GLN A 213 10.63 -2.31 17.15
CA GLN A 213 9.80 -1.47 17.99
C GLN A 213 8.34 -1.95 18.03
N PHE A 214 7.72 -2.15 16.86
CA PHE A 214 6.35 -2.67 16.79
C PHE A 214 6.23 -4.10 17.34
N TYR A 215 7.25 -4.93 17.15
CA TYR A 215 7.26 -6.29 17.67
C TYR A 215 7.39 -6.32 19.21
N GLU A 216 8.18 -5.43 19.81
CA GLU A 216 8.28 -5.26 21.25
C GLU A 216 6.94 -4.78 21.83
N GLU A 217 6.34 -3.74 21.27
CA GLU A 217 5.03 -3.21 21.68
C GLU A 217 3.91 -4.23 21.54
N SER A 218 4.04 -5.19 20.60
CA SER A 218 3.07 -6.28 20.42
C SER A 218 2.98 -7.24 21.62
N SER A 219 3.86 -7.13 22.59
CA SER A 219 3.75 -7.83 23.89
C SER A 219 2.64 -7.25 24.78
N ILE A 220 2.25 -5.99 24.54
CA ILE A 220 1.23 -5.26 25.29
C ILE A 220 -0.10 -5.28 24.54
N ALA A 221 -0.07 -4.96 23.24
CA ALA A 221 -1.24 -4.93 22.37
C ALA A 221 -0.81 -5.23 20.92
N PRO A 222 -1.67 -5.90 20.11
CA PRO A 222 -1.36 -6.19 18.72
C PRO A 222 -0.98 -4.95 17.93
N THR A 223 0.03 -5.06 17.07
CA THR A 223 0.57 -3.95 16.29
C THR A 223 0.43 -4.20 14.78
N PHE A 224 0.59 -3.13 13.99
CA PHE A 224 0.55 -3.15 12.54
C PHE A 224 1.82 -2.49 11.99
N CYS A 225 2.58 -3.21 11.18
CA CYS A 225 3.85 -2.77 10.63
C CYS A 225 3.78 -2.66 9.09
N PRO A 226 3.54 -1.47 8.54
CA PRO A 226 3.45 -1.24 7.11
C PRO A 226 4.81 -0.95 6.49
N PHE A 227 5.10 -1.57 5.35
CA PHE A 227 6.22 -1.24 4.49
C PHE A 227 5.75 -0.79 3.11
N GLN A 228 6.37 0.26 2.59
CA GLN A 228 6.12 0.79 1.26
C GLN A 228 7.38 0.68 0.41
N PHE A 229 7.26 0.02 -0.73
CA PHE A 229 8.32 -0.18 -1.71
C PHE A 229 7.88 0.24 -3.10
N HIS A 230 8.86 0.46 -3.99
CA HIS A 230 8.64 0.64 -5.42
C HIS A 230 9.40 -0.44 -6.19
N PRO A 231 8.77 -1.14 -7.14
CA PRO A 231 9.45 -2.19 -7.89
C PRO A 231 10.73 -1.72 -8.57
N TYR A 232 10.77 -0.51 -9.11
CA TYR A 232 11.97 0.02 -9.77
C TYR A 232 13.11 0.40 -8.81
N ILE A 233 12.80 0.60 -7.52
CA ILE A 233 13.77 0.94 -6.47
C ILE A 233 14.26 -0.33 -5.76
N SER A 234 13.36 -1.02 -5.04
CA SER A 234 13.71 -2.13 -4.15
C SER A 234 14.10 -3.41 -4.87
N SER A 235 13.85 -3.52 -6.17
CA SER A 235 14.22 -4.70 -6.93
C SER A 235 15.62 -4.62 -7.57
N ARG A 236 16.33 -3.50 -7.50
CA ARG A 236 17.72 -3.41 -7.97
C ARG A 236 18.59 -4.45 -7.24
N PRO A 237 19.57 -5.10 -7.89
CA PRO A 237 20.24 -6.29 -7.33
C PRO A 237 20.67 -6.18 -5.87
N GLY A 238 21.38 -5.13 -5.50
CA GLY A 238 21.81 -4.89 -4.11
C GLY A 238 20.64 -4.67 -3.15
N ARG A 239 19.63 -3.89 -3.56
CA ARG A 239 18.44 -3.57 -2.77
C ARG A 239 17.48 -4.76 -2.64
N ALA A 240 17.39 -5.58 -3.68
CA ALA A 240 16.61 -6.82 -3.65
C ALA A 240 17.13 -7.80 -2.57
N LYS A 241 18.44 -7.83 -2.34
CA LYS A 241 19.04 -8.59 -1.23
C LYS A 241 18.55 -8.05 0.12
N ILE A 242 18.54 -6.72 0.30
CA ILE A 242 18.05 -6.07 1.53
C ILE A 242 16.57 -6.38 1.78
N LEU A 243 15.73 -6.32 0.74
CA LEU A 243 14.32 -6.71 0.84
C LEU A 243 14.16 -8.16 1.28
N SER A 244 14.92 -9.09 0.69
CA SER A 244 14.90 -10.50 1.06
C SER A 244 15.35 -10.72 2.51
N ASP A 245 16.43 -10.05 2.94
CA ASP A 245 16.96 -10.15 4.30
C ASP A 245 15.98 -9.59 5.34
N LEU A 246 15.29 -8.49 5.01
CA LEU A 246 14.24 -7.94 5.87
C LEU A 246 13.07 -8.91 6.05
N ILE A 247 12.58 -9.51 4.96
CA ILE A 247 11.47 -10.46 5.03
C ILE A 247 11.89 -11.69 5.84
N GLY A 248 13.08 -12.23 5.59
CA GLY A 248 13.63 -13.36 6.34
C GLY A 248 13.77 -13.04 7.83
N TYR A 249 14.24 -11.84 8.16
CA TYR A 249 14.34 -11.35 9.54
C TYR A 249 12.97 -11.33 10.23
N MET A 250 11.97 -10.70 9.62
CA MET A 250 10.63 -10.64 10.18
C MET A 250 10.02 -12.04 10.35
N LYS A 251 10.21 -12.94 9.38
CA LYS A 251 9.74 -14.35 9.45
C LYS A 251 10.39 -15.16 10.56
N SER A 252 11.58 -14.80 11.01
CA SER A 252 12.24 -15.50 12.13
C SER A 252 11.60 -15.25 13.49
N HIS A 253 10.68 -14.29 13.58
CA HIS A 253 9.95 -13.94 14.79
C HIS A 253 8.60 -14.69 14.85
N LYS A 254 8.19 -15.09 16.06
CA LYS A 254 6.91 -15.79 16.27
C LYS A 254 5.74 -14.82 16.24
N GLY A 255 4.59 -15.26 15.75
CA GLY A 255 3.37 -14.48 15.77
C GLY A 255 3.38 -13.30 14.78
N VAL A 256 4.09 -13.42 13.66
CA VAL A 256 4.08 -12.45 12.57
C VAL A 256 3.13 -12.93 11.48
N TRP A 257 2.15 -12.10 11.15
CA TRP A 257 1.19 -12.35 10.08
C TRP A 257 1.47 -11.44 8.89
N PHE A 258 1.95 -12.00 7.78
CA PHE A 258 2.09 -11.28 6.51
C PHE A 258 0.75 -11.33 5.77
N ALA A 259 0.17 -10.16 5.54
CA ALA A 259 -1.16 -10.06 4.97
C ALA A 259 -1.25 -9.02 3.87
N THR A 260 -2.20 -9.22 2.96
CA THR A 260 -2.61 -8.22 1.98
C THR A 260 -3.47 -7.14 2.62
N GLY A 261 -3.60 -6.00 1.94
CA GLY A 261 -4.45 -4.90 2.44
C GLY A 261 -5.90 -5.33 2.64
N SER A 262 -6.44 -6.14 1.71
CA SER A 262 -7.81 -6.65 1.83
C SER A 262 -7.98 -7.64 2.98
N GLU A 263 -7.01 -8.53 3.25
CA GLU A 263 -7.06 -9.44 4.40
C GLU A 263 -7.09 -8.68 5.72
N ILE A 264 -6.23 -7.65 5.86
CA ILE A 264 -6.20 -6.79 7.04
C ILE A 264 -7.52 -6.02 7.20
N ALA A 265 -8.00 -5.41 6.12
CA ALA A 265 -9.21 -4.59 6.16
C ALA A 265 -10.47 -5.41 6.48
N HIS A 266 -10.62 -6.61 5.92
CA HIS A 266 -11.72 -7.51 6.26
C HIS A 266 -11.67 -7.93 7.73
N TRP A 267 -10.49 -8.35 8.21
CA TRP A 267 -10.30 -8.72 9.61
C TRP A 267 -10.61 -7.55 10.55
N TRP A 268 -10.15 -6.36 10.21
CA TRP A 268 -10.38 -5.16 11.01
C TRP A 268 -11.87 -4.84 11.13
N LEU A 269 -12.60 -4.82 10.02
CA LEU A 269 -14.05 -4.57 10.02
C LEU A 269 -14.83 -5.64 10.78
N GLU A 270 -14.45 -6.91 10.65
CA GLU A 270 -15.12 -8.01 11.35
C GLU A 270 -14.93 -7.90 12.86
N LYS A 271 -13.74 -7.55 13.35
CA LYS A 271 -13.43 -7.52 14.79
C LYS A 271 -13.84 -6.22 15.45
N GLU A 272 -13.66 -5.08 14.82
CA GLU A 272 -14.04 -3.78 15.36
C GLU A 272 -15.54 -3.68 15.64
N PHE A 273 -16.37 -4.35 14.84
CA PHE A 273 -17.83 -4.30 14.97
C PHE A 273 -18.45 -5.51 15.66
N SER A 274 -17.68 -6.52 16.00
CA SER A 274 -18.14 -7.60 16.90
C SER A 274 -18.07 -7.23 18.39
N VAL A 275 -17.34 -6.16 18.72
CA VAL A 275 -17.30 -5.59 20.07
C VAL A 275 -18.29 -4.42 20.14
N GLU A 276 -19.57 -4.73 20.38
CA GLU A 276 -20.52 -3.73 20.88
C GLU A 276 -20.02 -3.24 22.22
N THR A 277 -19.44 -2.04 22.25
CA THR A 277 -19.51 -1.24 23.49
C THR A 277 -18.94 0.17 23.34
N GLY A 278 -19.73 1.13 23.38
CA GLY A 278 -19.90 2.12 24.42
C GLY A 278 -18.85 3.23 24.62
N ARG A 279 -17.83 3.43 23.78
CA ARG A 279 -17.08 4.72 23.72
C ARG A 279 -16.33 4.85 22.39
N GLN A 280 -17.06 5.15 21.34
CA GLN A 280 -16.45 5.62 20.09
C GLN A 280 -15.99 7.08 20.28
N ARG A 281 -14.72 7.37 20.09
CA ARG A 281 -14.30 8.75 19.81
C ARG A 281 -14.58 9.04 18.35
N VAL A 282 -15.53 9.92 18.11
CA VAL A 282 -15.85 10.41 16.77
C VAL A 282 -15.12 11.73 16.58
N THR A 283 -14.15 11.77 15.68
CA THR A 283 -13.51 13.01 15.25
C THR A 283 -14.16 13.43 13.93
N LYS A 284 -14.76 14.62 13.89
CA LYS A 284 -15.26 15.21 12.65
C LYS A 284 -14.07 15.84 11.93
N VAL A 285 -13.83 15.39 10.72
CA VAL A 285 -12.88 16.05 9.82
C VAL A 285 -13.67 17.12 9.05
N ALA A 286 -13.24 18.38 9.23
CA ALA A 286 -13.83 19.54 8.58
C ALA A 286 -13.38 19.65 7.11
#